data_0f51fae8baa8329689315296b13dd038
#
_entry.id   0f51fae8baa8329689315296b13dd038
#
_cell.length_a   1.000
_cell.length_b   1.000
_cell.length_c   1.000
_cell.angle_alpha   90.00
_cell.angle_beta   90.00
_cell.angle_gamma   90.00
#
_symmetry.space_group_name_H-M   'P 1'
#
loop_
_entity.id
_entity.type
_entity.pdbx_description
1 polymer ?
#
loop_
_entity_poly.entity_id
_entity_poly.type
_entity_poly.pdbx_seq_one_letter_code
_entity_poly.pdbx_strand_id
1 'polypeptide(L)'
;MFIQATCPFIKSEDIDNAIKLMDKYDSVISVSKFDQFLWSGSAPMYEINNRLRRQDRIQNYVETGSIFVTTRQGLMDSKNRISGNVGFVHIPRWRSIDIDTYEDLAIAKKI
;
A
#
# COMPACT_ATOMS: atom_id res chain seq x y z
N MET A 1 -7.65 5.95 12.60
CA MET A 1 -7.62 5.14 11.36
C MET A 1 -8.29 5.93 10.25
N PHE A 2 -7.68 5.91 9.08
CA PHE A 2 -8.27 6.45 7.85
C PHE A 2 -8.49 5.29 6.87
N ILE A 3 -9.66 5.23 6.26
CA ILE A 3 -10.02 4.24 5.25
C ILE A 3 -10.55 5.01 4.03
N GLN A 4 -9.95 4.73 2.87
CA GLN A 4 -10.30 5.42 1.63
C GLN A 4 -11.64 4.91 1.09
N ALA A 5 -12.58 5.82 0.88
CA ALA A 5 -13.93 5.48 0.40
C ALA A 5 -13.95 4.93 -1.04
N THR A 6 -12.95 5.27 -1.84
CA THR A 6 -12.83 4.82 -3.23
C THR A 6 -12.18 3.45 -3.40
N CYS A 7 -11.84 2.77 -2.28
CA CYS A 7 -11.28 1.42 -2.26
C CYS A 7 -12.33 0.40 -1.79
N PRO A 8 -13.18 -0.11 -2.68
CA PRO A 8 -14.40 -0.83 -2.28
C PRO A 8 -14.19 -2.26 -1.81
N PHE A 9 -13.00 -2.84 -2.00
CA PHE A 9 -12.72 -4.25 -1.73
C PHE A 9 -11.95 -4.53 -0.44
N ILE A 10 -11.92 -3.55 0.46
CA ILE A 10 -11.36 -3.72 1.81
C ILE A 10 -12.28 -4.65 2.60
N LYS A 11 -11.68 -5.57 3.34
CA LYS A 11 -12.39 -6.49 4.23
C LYS A 11 -12.16 -6.10 5.70
N SER A 12 -13.09 -6.50 6.56
CA SER A 12 -12.94 -6.32 8.00
C SER A 12 -11.64 -6.94 8.54
N GLU A 13 -11.24 -8.07 7.99
CA GLU A 13 -9.97 -8.74 8.32
C GLU A 13 -8.74 -7.84 8.06
N ASP A 14 -8.73 -7.09 6.97
CA ASP A 14 -7.64 -6.15 6.67
C ASP A 14 -7.55 -5.06 7.75
N ILE A 15 -8.70 -4.58 8.21
CA ILE A 15 -8.81 -3.56 9.27
C ILE A 15 -8.32 -4.14 10.59
N ASP A 16 -8.76 -5.34 10.95
CA ASP A 16 -8.36 -6.02 12.18
C ASP A 16 -6.85 -6.25 12.21
N ASN A 17 -6.27 -6.70 11.09
CA ASN A 17 -4.83 -6.88 10.95
C ASN A 17 -4.06 -5.57 11.09
N ALA A 18 -4.56 -4.49 10.51
CA ALA A 18 -3.96 -3.17 10.63
C ALA A 18 -3.94 -2.69 12.10
N ILE A 19 -5.02 -2.90 12.84
CA ILE A 19 -5.12 -2.54 14.25
C ILE A 19 -4.13 -3.36 15.09
N LYS A 20 -4.03 -4.66 14.86
CA LYS A 20 -3.08 -5.54 15.57
C LYS A 20 -1.63 -5.12 15.37
N LEU A 21 -1.28 -4.67 14.18
CA LEU A 21 0.08 -4.22 13.87
C LEU A 21 0.48 -2.97 14.66
N MET A 22 -0.47 -2.17 15.13
CA MET A 22 -0.19 -0.99 15.97
C MET A 22 0.40 -1.35 17.33
N ASP A 23 0.36 -2.61 17.76
CA ASP A 23 1.06 -3.08 18.97
C ASP A 23 2.59 -3.05 18.79
N LYS A 24 3.07 -3.09 17.55
CA LYS A 24 4.50 -3.18 17.23
C LYS A 24 5.04 -1.99 16.44
N TYR A 25 4.18 -1.22 15.80
CA TYR A 25 4.57 -0.15 14.88
C TYR A 25 3.95 1.18 15.30
N ASP A 26 4.61 2.26 14.91
CA ASP A 26 4.14 3.63 15.17
C ASP A 26 3.02 4.06 14.22
N SER A 27 3.05 3.53 13.02
CA SER A 27 1.99 3.70 12.02
C SER A 27 1.89 2.45 11.13
N VAL A 28 0.74 2.28 10.49
CA VAL A 28 0.47 1.14 9.59
C VAL A 28 -0.15 1.65 8.31
N ILE A 29 0.31 1.13 7.19
CA ILE A 29 -0.23 1.41 5.86
C ILE A 29 -0.58 0.11 5.14
N SER A 30 -1.52 0.19 4.23
CA SER A 30 -1.84 -0.92 3.34
C SER A 30 -0.97 -0.92 2.10
N VAL A 31 -0.44 -2.09 1.75
CA VAL A 31 0.45 -2.29 0.62
C VAL A 31 0.06 -3.52 -0.19
N SER A 32 0.45 -3.53 -1.45
CA SER A 32 0.43 -4.72 -2.31
C SER A 32 1.84 -5.06 -2.76
N LYS A 33 2.08 -6.34 -3.03
CA LYS A 33 3.33 -6.77 -3.67
C LYS A 33 3.47 -6.15 -5.05
N PHE A 34 4.70 -5.74 -5.37
CA PHE A 34 5.01 -5.04 -6.60
C PHE A 34 6.26 -5.65 -7.24
N ASP A 35 6.11 -6.20 -8.45
CA ASP A 35 7.17 -6.93 -9.14
C ASP A 35 7.62 -6.28 -10.44
N GLN A 36 7.07 -5.13 -10.79
CA GLN A 36 7.36 -4.45 -12.05
C GLN A 36 8.63 -3.60 -11.95
N PHE A 37 9.33 -3.48 -13.07
CA PHE A 37 10.44 -2.55 -13.20
C PHE A 37 9.92 -1.14 -13.46
N LEU A 38 10.37 -0.17 -12.67
CA LEU A 38 9.92 1.21 -12.75
C LEU A 38 10.94 2.11 -13.43
N TRP A 39 10.42 3.13 -14.08
CA TRP A 39 11.18 4.22 -14.65
C TRP A 39 10.70 5.55 -14.08
N SER A 40 11.62 6.43 -13.73
CA SER A 40 11.32 7.82 -13.36
C SER A 40 11.65 8.72 -14.55
N GLY A 41 10.62 9.17 -15.26
CA GLY A 41 10.81 9.81 -16.55
C GLY A 41 11.48 8.85 -17.54
N SER A 42 12.66 9.22 -18.04
CA SER A 42 13.47 8.38 -18.94
C SER A 42 14.60 7.62 -18.26
N ALA A 43 14.66 7.65 -16.92
CA ALA A 43 15.69 6.99 -16.13
C ALA A 43 15.13 5.73 -15.44
N PRO A 44 15.81 4.57 -15.51
CA PRO A 44 15.39 3.39 -14.81
C PRO A 44 15.58 3.53 -13.29
N MET A 45 14.66 2.98 -12.53
CA MET A 45 14.77 2.89 -11.07
C MET A 45 15.30 1.51 -10.62
N TYR A 46 16.01 0.83 -11.50
CA TYR A 46 16.64 -0.46 -11.27
C TYR A 46 17.96 -0.55 -12.03
N GLU A 47 18.80 -1.53 -11.69
CA GLU A 47 20.07 -1.77 -12.37
C GLU A 47 19.84 -2.49 -13.71
N ILE A 48 19.97 -1.76 -14.82
CA ILE A 48 19.70 -2.30 -16.17
C ILE A 48 20.58 -3.51 -16.48
N ASN A 49 21.87 -3.43 -16.11
CA ASN A 49 22.85 -4.47 -16.41
C ASN A 49 22.74 -5.70 -15.49
N ASN A 50 21.94 -5.61 -14.44
CA ASN A 50 21.69 -6.69 -13.49
C ASN A 50 20.19 -6.89 -13.28
N ARG A 51 19.48 -7.20 -14.37
CA ARG A 51 18.03 -7.40 -14.36
C ARG A 51 17.71 -8.79 -13.83
N LEU A 52 17.59 -8.90 -12.51
CA LEU A 52 17.34 -10.16 -11.81
C LEU A 52 15.96 -10.74 -12.12
N ARG A 53 15.85 -12.05 -12.08
CA ARG A 53 14.56 -12.76 -12.13
C ARG A 53 13.74 -12.41 -10.87
N ARG A 54 12.42 -12.55 -10.98
CA ARG A 54 11.50 -12.23 -9.87
C ARG A 54 11.90 -12.88 -8.54
N GLN A 55 12.27 -14.16 -8.57
CA GLN A 55 12.65 -14.90 -7.36
C GLN A 55 13.99 -14.49 -6.76
N ASP A 56 14.83 -13.80 -7.52
CA ASP A 56 16.17 -13.37 -7.08
C ASP A 56 16.18 -11.90 -6.63
N ARG A 57 15.03 -11.20 -6.69
CA ARG A 57 14.90 -9.80 -6.31
C ARG A 57 14.38 -9.64 -4.89
N ILE A 58 14.77 -8.54 -4.24
CA ILE A 58 14.11 -8.08 -3.01
C ILE A 58 12.64 -7.75 -3.34
N GLN A 59 11.71 -8.24 -2.52
CA GLN A 59 10.30 -7.94 -2.70
C GLN A 59 10.03 -6.46 -2.49
N ASN A 60 9.51 -5.80 -3.49
CA ASN A 60 9.01 -4.43 -3.40
C ASN A 60 7.51 -4.41 -3.11
N TYR A 61 7.06 -3.29 -2.57
CA TYR A 61 5.67 -3.04 -2.25
C TYR A 61 5.25 -1.68 -2.78
N VAL A 62 3.97 -1.57 -3.13
CA VAL A 62 3.34 -0.30 -3.49
C VAL A 62 2.24 0.01 -2.48
N GLU A 63 2.14 1.26 -2.06
CA GLU A 63 1.02 1.70 -1.22
C GLU A 63 -0.29 1.57 -1.98
N THR A 64 -1.30 1.00 -1.33
CA THR A 64 -2.64 0.90 -1.93
C THR A 64 -3.49 2.14 -1.64
N GLY A 65 -3.09 2.95 -0.67
CA GLY A 65 -3.85 4.13 -0.24
C GLY A 65 -5.15 3.81 0.52
N SER A 66 -5.42 2.53 0.77
CA SER A 66 -6.71 2.08 1.30
C SER A 66 -6.85 2.29 2.80
N ILE A 67 -5.79 1.99 3.55
CA ILE A 67 -5.80 1.99 5.03
C ILE A 67 -4.56 2.70 5.55
N PHE A 68 -4.79 3.64 6.47
CA PHE A 68 -3.74 4.28 7.25
C PHE A 68 -4.12 4.25 8.73
N VAL A 69 -3.23 3.80 9.58
CA VAL A 69 -3.42 3.83 11.04
C VAL A 69 -2.23 4.52 11.67
N THR A 70 -2.50 5.47 12.53
CA THR A 70 -1.49 6.16 13.33
C THR A 70 -2.06 6.49 14.70
N THR A 71 -1.20 6.78 15.66
CA THR A 71 -1.63 7.31 16.94
C THR A 71 -1.98 8.80 16.80
N ARG A 72 -2.80 9.31 17.73
CA ARG A 72 -3.06 10.74 17.80
C ARG A 72 -1.76 11.54 17.98
N GLN A 73 -0.89 11.08 18.88
CA GLN A 73 0.39 11.73 19.14
C GLN A 73 1.30 11.72 17.90
N GLY A 74 1.40 10.60 17.20
CA GLY A 74 2.19 10.51 15.96
C GLY A 74 1.69 11.47 14.88
N LEU A 75 0.37 11.57 14.72
CA LEU A 75 -0.23 12.51 13.78
C LEU A 75 0.04 13.96 14.14
N MET A 76 -0.10 14.31 15.42
CA MET A 76 0.11 15.69 15.91
C MET A 76 1.57 16.12 15.80
N ASP A 77 2.50 15.23 16.11
CA ASP A 77 3.93 15.53 16.10
C ASP A 77 4.50 15.58 14.65
N SER A 78 4.14 14.61 13.82
CA SER A 78 4.65 14.51 12.44
C SER A 78 3.84 15.33 11.44
N LYS A 79 2.57 15.63 11.75
CA LYS A 79 1.58 16.20 10.84
C LYS A 79 1.42 15.34 9.56
N ASN A 80 1.63 14.02 9.72
CA ASN A 80 1.58 13.05 8.65
C ASN A 80 0.88 11.76 9.14
N ARG A 81 0.22 11.08 8.22
CA ARG A 81 -0.40 9.77 8.49
C ARG A 81 0.62 8.64 8.65
N ILE A 82 1.82 8.85 8.14
CA ILE A 82 2.93 7.89 8.19
C ILE A 82 4.06 8.50 9.01
N SER A 83 4.47 7.81 10.06
CA SER A 83 5.56 8.26 10.92
C SER A 83 6.18 7.09 11.69
N GLY A 84 7.42 7.27 12.16
CA GLY A 84 8.14 6.29 12.97
C GLY A 84 8.37 4.96 12.24
N ASN A 85 8.32 3.86 12.98
CA ASN A 85 8.40 2.52 12.43
C ASN A 85 7.06 2.14 11.79
N VAL A 86 7.09 1.81 10.50
CA VAL A 86 5.88 1.59 9.69
C VAL A 86 5.64 0.10 9.50
N GLY A 87 4.45 -0.36 9.87
CA GLY A 87 3.98 -1.72 9.60
C GLY A 87 3.16 -1.78 8.32
N PHE A 88 3.13 -2.95 7.68
CA PHE A 88 2.39 -3.19 6.44
C PHE A 88 1.25 -4.16 6.65
N VAL A 89 0.05 -3.75 6.27
CA VAL A 89 -1.07 -4.65 6.03
C VAL A 89 -1.10 -4.99 4.54
N HIS A 90 -1.05 -6.27 4.21
CA HIS A 90 -0.96 -6.74 2.84
C HIS A 90 -2.35 -6.92 2.22
N ILE A 91 -2.62 -6.18 1.15
CA ILE A 91 -3.83 -6.30 0.35
C ILE A 91 -3.46 -6.95 -0.98
N PRO A 92 -4.12 -8.04 -1.40
CA PRO A 92 -3.89 -8.60 -2.72
C PRO A 92 -4.15 -7.55 -3.81
N ARG A 93 -3.32 -7.54 -4.85
CA ARG A 93 -3.39 -6.52 -5.91
C ARG A 93 -4.79 -6.36 -6.52
N TRP A 94 -5.49 -7.47 -6.73
CA TRP A 94 -6.83 -7.43 -7.31
C TRP A 94 -7.89 -6.77 -6.42
N ARG A 95 -7.64 -6.70 -5.09
CA ARG A 95 -8.49 -6.00 -4.13
C ARG A 95 -8.04 -4.57 -3.83
N SER A 96 -6.90 -4.15 -4.37
CA SER A 96 -6.31 -2.84 -4.07
C SER A 96 -6.72 -1.75 -5.06
N ILE A 97 -7.76 -1.98 -5.84
CA ILE A 97 -8.24 -1.00 -6.81
C ILE A 97 -8.78 0.24 -6.08
N ASP A 98 -8.33 1.40 -6.54
CA ASP A 98 -8.81 2.71 -6.13
C ASP A 98 -9.58 3.29 -7.32
N ILE A 99 -10.84 3.65 -7.11
CA ILE A 99 -11.73 4.12 -8.18
C ILE A 99 -11.61 5.63 -8.30
N ASP A 100 -10.73 6.08 -9.19
CA ASP A 100 -10.53 7.49 -9.52
C ASP A 100 -11.12 7.86 -10.89
N THR A 101 -11.26 6.88 -11.77
CA THR A 101 -11.75 7.06 -13.14
C THR A 101 -12.93 6.15 -13.48
N TYR A 102 -13.61 6.43 -14.58
CA TYR A 102 -14.65 5.53 -15.10
C TYR A 102 -14.07 4.17 -15.55
N GLU A 103 -12.81 4.13 -15.97
CA GLU A 103 -12.12 2.89 -16.30
C GLU A 103 -11.93 2.03 -15.06
N ASP A 104 -11.48 2.63 -13.94
CA ASP A 104 -11.36 1.94 -12.66
C ASP A 104 -12.71 1.36 -12.21
N LEU A 105 -13.77 2.14 -12.36
CA LEU A 105 -15.12 1.69 -12.03
C LEU A 105 -15.55 0.51 -12.91
N ALA A 106 -15.23 0.54 -14.20
CA ALA A 106 -15.54 -0.55 -15.12
C ALA A 106 -14.81 -1.84 -14.74
N ILE A 107 -13.54 -1.73 -14.33
CA ILE A 107 -12.75 -2.85 -13.82
C ILE A 107 -13.35 -3.37 -12.52
N ALA A 108 -13.65 -2.49 -11.57
CA ALA A 108 -14.22 -2.86 -10.28
C ALA A 108 -15.55 -3.63 -10.43
N LYS A 109 -16.38 -3.27 -11.39
CA LYS A 109 -17.64 -3.97 -11.67
C LYS A 109 -17.45 -5.39 -12.20
N LYS A 110 -16.25 -5.76 -12.66
CA LYS A 110 -15.93 -7.11 -13.12
C LYS A 110 -15.38 -8.02 -12.01
N ILE A 111 -15.01 -7.44 -10.91
CA ILE A 111 -14.57 -8.17 -9.73
C ILE A 111 -15.80 -8.62 -8.92
#